data_70bdc6a703fdd309213c975d3f2610f7
#
_entry.id   70bdc6a703fdd309213c975d3f2610f7
#
_cell.length_a   1.000
_cell.length_b   1.000
_cell.length_c   1.000
_cell.angle_alpha   90.00
_cell.angle_beta   90.00
_cell.angle_gamma   90.00
#
_symmetry.space_group_name_H-M   'P 1'
#
loop_
_entity.id
_entity.type
_entity.pdbx_description
1 polymer ?
#
loop_
_entity_poly.entity_id
_entity_poly.type
_entity_poly.pdbx_seq_one_letter_code
_entity_poly.pdbx_strand_id
1 'polypeptide(L)'
;MRKMILILLVLVAAGLLTKYVITKIHRFYTLDDLQTSWPQQVLGVYNRSTNSIIFNNDSVLHYTLNWVNNAEKSLPEKSIKLLIEQKLPIFFNLQIWSGKLISKLDKPVLNAIVTGDFDTKLIAFFKLLDKSKTTIYLRCNAEMEMPLYNKYPWQNQGATLYIISFRHVALLCKKYSPSVKIVWGPSGYPGSEEYWPGNEYVDINSVNIDTAKEIKNDPYPSYSSVEEMTRLKLFRMRFMNKPVYFLSSASVTRASFKNQWLNELNNKLIADKNIYQSTIIPFESDTTAIKKIRDTNLEIGVYDPRLKLINQPLITIEHIFTDMKSVENGLFKKQFNAVIDRKHDVIVTIEPWKDNSKERDSAILNNTVLGKYDKIWSKLYQEISNIPQTVYLRWGHEMEIPVDRYPWQKQDPVSYIKAFRYFATFQKATNIKIVWGPAGDRGSVEWWPGEDVVDFVSIAIYGLPDKNINDYNKQQSFTSIFQNKFHRLRFAHRPIFITEFGVKGPEDYKMKWLKDAAETINKYPEIKGVCYFNFADTPKAWGNAETPDWSITPLTFKSFTALLNDLPKTNAQ
;
A
#
# COMPACT_ATOMS: atom_id res chain seq x y z
N MET A 1 -47.92 24.08 -32.64
CA MET A 1 -47.50 22.70 -32.43
C MET A 1 -46.00 22.43 -32.65
N ARG A 2 -45.43 22.64 -33.84
CA ARG A 2 -43.99 22.36 -34.10
C ARG A 2 -43.00 23.07 -33.13
N LYS A 3 -43.20 24.35 -32.80
CA LYS A 3 -42.36 25.07 -31.85
C LYS A 3 -42.45 24.54 -30.41
N MET A 4 -43.64 24.09 -29.98
CA MET A 4 -43.80 23.47 -28.66
C MET A 4 -43.11 22.11 -28.56
N ILE A 5 -43.18 21.30 -29.64
CA ILE A 5 -42.47 20.01 -29.70
C ILE A 5 -40.95 20.21 -29.65
N LEU A 6 -40.45 21.21 -30.36
CA LEU A 6 -39.00 21.54 -30.35
C LEU A 6 -38.53 21.98 -28.96
N ILE A 7 -39.31 22.81 -28.28
CA ILE A 7 -39.00 23.25 -26.90
C ILE A 7 -39.01 22.05 -25.93
N LEU A 8 -39.98 21.16 -26.07
CA LEU A 8 -40.06 19.96 -25.25
C LEU A 8 -38.88 19.02 -25.48
N LEU A 9 -38.45 18.82 -26.74
CA LEU A 9 -37.28 18.03 -27.09
C LEU A 9 -35.97 18.64 -26.52
N VAL A 10 -35.83 19.96 -26.57
CA VAL A 10 -34.66 20.65 -25.98
C VAL A 10 -34.67 20.51 -24.46
N LEU A 11 -35.81 20.62 -23.80
CA LEU A 11 -35.91 20.42 -22.34
C LEU A 11 -35.66 18.99 -21.93
N VAL A 12 -36.11 18.00 -22.70
CA VAL A 12 -35.80 16.57 -22.46
C VAL A 12 -34.33 16.29 -22.69
N ALA A 13 -33.74 16.83 -23.77
CA ALA A 13 -32.29 16.69 -24.01
C ALA A 13 -31.43 17.36 -22.93
N ALA A 14 -31.85 18.55 -22.49
CA ALA A 14 -31.19 19.24 -21.36
C ALA A 14 -31.32 18.46 -20.05
N GLY A 15 -32.50 17.90 -19.77
CA GLY A 15 -32.74 17.03 -18.62
C GLY A 15 -31.91 15.76 -18.64
N LEU A 16 -31.79 15.11 -19.80
CA LEU A 16 -30.94 13.93 -19.98
C LEU A 16 -29.45 14.26 -19.85
N LEU A 17 -29.01 15.39 -20.40
CA LEU A 17 -27.64 15.89 -20.27
C LEU A 17 -27.32 16.22 -18.81
N THR A 18 -28.23 16.92 -18.11
CA THR A 18 -28.11 17.25 -16.69
C THR A 18 -28.05 15.99 -15.85
N LYS A 19 -28.93 15.00 -16.12
CA LYS A 19 -28.91 13.71 -15.44
C LYS A 19 -27.60 12.96 -15.71
N TYR A 20 -27.12 12.96 -16.95
CA TYR A 20 -25.85 12.35 -17.33
C TYR A 20 -24.66 13.02 -16.63
N VAL A 21 -24.62 14.35 -16.61
CA VAL A 21 -23.58 15.15 -15.92
C VAL A 21 -23.66 14.93 -14.42
N ILE A 22 -24.85 14.97 -13.82
CA ILE A 22 -25.03 14.69 -12.38
C ILE A 22 -24.63 13.25 -12.05
N THR A 23 -24.97 12.27 -12.88
CA THR A 23 -24.55 10.87 -12.65
C THR A 23 -23.03 10.70 -12.81
N LYS A 24 -22.42 11.38 -13.80
CA LYS A 24 -20.95 11.42 -13.93
C LYS A 24 -20.31 12.11 -12.75
N ILE A 25 -20.84 13.26 -12.33
CA ILE A 25 -20.38 14.01 -11.17
C ILE A 25 -20.58 13.20 -9.89
N HIS A 26 -21.73 12.57 -9.68
CA HIS A 26 -22.02 11.77 -8.48
C HIS A 26 -21.11 10.54 -8.37
N ARG A 27 -20.80 9.86 -9.48
CA ARG A 27 -19.76 8.82 -9.50
C ARG A 27 -18.36 9.35 -9.21
N PHE A 28 -18.13 10.62 -9.45
CA PHE A 28 -16.89 11.33 -9.12
C PHE A 28 -16.81 11.69 -7.64
N TYR A 29 -17.92 12.16 -7.06
CA TYR A 29 -18.02 12.60 -5.66
C TYR A 29 -18.04 11.45 -4.66
N THR A 30 -18.40 10.24 -5.07
CA THR A 30 -18.15 9.04 -4.23
C THR A 30 -16.67 8.79 -3.97
N LEU A 31 -15.79 9.45 -4.70
CA LEU A 31 -14.35 9.46 -4.43
C LEU A 31 -13.92 10.53 -3.44
N ASP A 32 -14.59 11.68 -3.44
CA ASP A 32 -14.44 12.66 -2.37
C ASP A 32 -14.97 12.08 -1.06
N ASP A 33 -16.00 11.24 -1.08
CA ASP A 33 -16.44 10.44 0.06
C ASP A 33 -15.38 9.42 0.51
N LEU A 34 -14.63 8.79 -0.38
CA LEU A 34 -13.47 7.97 -0.03
C LEU A 34 -12.29 8.79 0.49
N GLN A 35 -12.15 10.04 0.08
CA GLN A 35 -11.18 10.98 0.67
C GLN A 35 -11.63 11.49 2.03
N THR A 36 -12.92 11.50 2.30
CA THR A 36 -13.52 11.88 3.58
C THR A 36 -13.64 10.71 4.54
N SER A 37 -13.33 9.46 4.10
CA SER A 37 -13.23 8.30 5.00
C SER A 37 -11.95 8.31 5.84
N TRP A 38 -11.67 9.42 6.48
CA TRP A 38 -10.54 9.62 7.36
C TRP A 38 -10.81 9.11 8.76
N PRO A 39 -9.75 8.86 9.55
CA PRO A 39 -9.91 8.47 10.95
C PRO A 39 -10.88 9.41 11.66
N GLN A 40 -11.75 8.82 12.44
CA GLN A 40 -12.95 9.47 13.01
C GLN A 40 -12.67 10.70 13.86
N GLN A 41 -11.45 10.85 14.38
CA GLN A 41 -11.16 11.93 15.29
C GLN A 41 -9.67 12.29 15.31
N VAL A 42 -9.38 13.56 15.10
CA VAL A 42 -8.09 14.16 15.44
C VAL A 42 -8.14 14.57 16.90
N LEU A 43 -7.32 13.95 17.74
CA LEU A 43 -7.35 14.16 19.19
C LEU A 43 -6.57 15.39 19.63
N GLY A 44 -5.59 15.86 18.85
CA GLY A 44 -4.84 17.07 19.20
C GLY A 44 -3.48 17.16 18.54
N VAL A 45 -2.80 18.27 18.79
CA VAL A 45 -1.46 18.56 18.29
C VAL A 45 -0.49 18.71 19.45
N TYR A 46 0.56 17.89 19.45
CA TYR A 46 1.63 17.99 20.42
C TYR A 46 2.78 18.84 19.89
N ASN A 47 3.13 19.86 20.64
CA ASN A 47 4.29 20.70 20.37
C ASN A 47 5.47 20.26 21.25
N ARG A 48 6.45 19.59 20.64
CA ARG A 48 7.66 19.10 21.34
C ARG A 48 8.48 20.23 21.97
N SER A 49 8.39 21.45 21.46
CA SER A 49 9.23 22.56 21.97
C SER A 49 8.66 23.20 23.21
N THR A 50 7.35 23.22 23.35
CA THR A 50 6.69 23.76 24.54
C THR A 50 6.35 22.67 25.54
N ASN A 51 6.60 21.42 25.17
CA ASN A 51 6.21 20.22 25.94
C ASN A 51 4.72 20.21 26.31
N SER A 52 3.89 20.75 25.42
CA SER A 52 2.47 20.90 25.62
C SER A 52 1.69 20.32 24.44
N ILE A 53 0.49 19.85 24.73
CA ILE A 53 -0.48 19.46 23.72
C ILE A 53 -1.60 20.48 23.73
N ILE A 54 -1.97 20.96 22.56
CA ILE A 54 -3.14 21.77 22.35
C ILE A 54 -4.27 20.82 22.00
N PHE A 55 -5.09 20.52 22.99
CA PHE A 55 -6.28 19.70 22.87
C PHE A 55 -7.46 20.59 23.11
N ASN A 56 -8.28 20.96 22.22
CA ASN A 56 -9.57 21.61 22.47
C ASN A 56 -9.70 22.34 23.85
N ASN A 57 -8.62 22.96 24.33
CA ASN A 57 -8.40 23.61 25.62
C ASN A 57 -7.89 22.74 26.79
N ASP A 58 -7.68 21.42 26.62
CA ASP A 58 -7.12 20.58 27.69
C ASP A 58 -5.63 20.31 27.43
N SER A 59 -4.82 20.49 28.44
CA SER A 59 -3.39 20.19 28.39
C SER A 59 -3.15 18.73 28.71
N VAL A 60 -2.27 18.07 27.95
CA VAL A 60 -1.77 16.72 28.20
C VAL A 60 -0.29 16.79 28.50
N LEU A 61 0.15 16.16 29.59
CA LEU A 61 1.56 16.09 29.94
C LEU A 61 2.26 15.09 29.01
N HIS A 62 3.36 15.48 28.42
CA HIS A 62 4.16 14.59 27.57
C HIS A 62 5.47 14.22 28.24
N TYR A 63 5.76 12.92 28.28
CA TYR A 63 6.98 12.41 28.87
C TYR A 63 7.62 11.36 27.97
N THR A 64 8.88 11.61 27.53
CA THR A 64 9.65 10.61 26.81
C THR A 64 10.52 9.82 27.77
N LEU A 65 10.28 8.53 27.83
CA LEU A 65 11.02 7.59 28.63
C LEU A 65 11.95 6.75 27.76
N ASN A 66 13.23 7.05 27.79
CA ASN A 66 14.26 6.24 27.15
C ASN A 66 14.60 5.06 28.03
N TRP A 67 14.38 3.86 27.50
CA TRP A 67 14.59 2.63 28.23
C TRP A 67 16.02 2.13 28.05
N VAL A 68 16.84 2.40 28.99
CA VAL A 68 18.22 1.96 28.95
C VAL A 68 18.33 0.46 29.23
N ASN A 69 19.21 -0.19 28.50
CA ASN A 69 19.45 -1.62 28.54
C ASN A 69 19.61 -2.18 29.98
N ASN A 70 18.88 -3.16 30.20
CA ASN A 70 18.77 -4.24 31.14
C ASN A 70 19.28 -4.15 32.57
N ALA A 71 20.48 -3.90 32.84
CA ALA A 71 21.01 -4.25 34.17
C ALA A 71 21.20 -3.05 35.11
N GLU A 72 21.29 -1.86 34.57
CA GLU A 72 21.98 -0.79 35.33
C GLU A 72 21.13 0.43 35.71
N LYS A 73 19.92 0.59 35.16
CA LYS A 73 19.09 1.73 35.54
C LYS A 73 17.68 1.28 35.87
N SER A 74 17.32 1.41 37.13
CA SER A 74 15.98 1.30 37.64
C SER A 74 15.01 2.20 36.85
N LEU A 75 13.74 1.80 36.77
CA LEU A 75 12.68 2.70 36.35
C LEU A 75 12.81 4.01 37.12
N PRO A 76 12.60 5.17 36.50
CA PRO A 76 12.54 6.44 37.20
C PRO A 76 11.21 6.55 37.97
N GLU A 77 10.99 5.63 38.91
CA GLU A 77 9.73 5.47 39.64
C GLU A 77 9.28 6.77 40.28
N LYS A 78 10.20 7.52 40.88
CA LYS A 78 9.90 8.79 41.51
C LYS A 78 9.29 9.79 40.54
N SER A 79 9.89 9.92 39.35
CA SER A 79 9.38 10.83 38.31
C SER A 79 8.04 10.35 37.76
N ILE A 80 7.87 9.04 37.55
CA ILE A 80 6.61 8.46 37.07
C ILE A 80 5.51 8.68 38.13
N LYS A 81 5.77 8.43 39.43
CA LYS A 81 4.84 8.69 40.50
C LYS A 81 4.42 10.15 40.55
N LEU A 82 5.34 11.08 40.47
CA LEU A 82 5.04 12.52 40.43
C LEU A 82 4.16 12.89 39.23
N LEU A 83 4.37 12.25 38.08
CA LEU A 83 3.54 12.49 36.88
C LEU A 83 2.11 11.96 37.07
N ILE A 84 1.96 10.72 37.54
CA ILE A 84 0.63 10.11 37.70
C ILE A 84 -0.19 10.73 38.82
N GLU A 85 0.45 11.44 39.75
CA GLU A 85 -0.21 12.25 40.76
C GLU A 85 -0.79 13.55 40.23
N GLN A 86 -0.35 13.98 39.04
CA GLN A 86 -0.94 15.14 38.35
C GLN A 86 -2.38 14.82 37.93
N LYS A 87 -3.24 15.83 37.92
CA LYS A 87 -4.64 15.67 37.49
C LYS A 87 -4.84 15.75 35.96
N LEU A 88 -3.76 15.88 35.21
CA LEU A 88 -3.78 16.00 33.74
C LEU A 88 -3.55 14.65 33.07
N PRO A 89 -4.15 14.38 31.92
CA PRO A 89 -3.79 13.23 31.10
C PRO A 89 -2.30 13.21 30.76
N ILE A 90 -1.73 12.03 30.62
CA ILE A 90 -0.30 11.84 30.40
C ILE A 90 -0.07 11.05 29.10
N PHE A 91 0.83 11.56 28.26
CA PHE A 91 1.30 10.86 27.07
C PHE A 91 2.73 10.38 27.27
N PHE A 92 2.90 9.08 27.50
CA PHE A 92 4.21 8.44 27.56
C PHE A 92 4.67 8.03 26.18
N ASN A 93 5.86 8.52 25.78
CA ASN A 93 6.58 8.04 24.61
C ASN A 93 7.69 7.10 25.10
N LEU A 94 7.43 5.80 25.14
CA LEU A 94 8.38 4.79 25.59
C LEU A 94 9.29 4.38 24.45
N GLN A 95 10.58 4.55 24.65
CA GLN A 95 11.64 4.14 23.73
C GLN A 95 12.47 3.04 24.39
N ILE A 96 12.26 1.80 23.98
CA ILE A 96 13.00 0.64 24.49
C ILE A 96 14.38 0.64 23.81
N TRP A 97 15.26 1.49 24.29
CA TRP A 97 16.57 1.72 23.72
C TRP A 97 17.50 2.42 24.69
N SER A 98 18.78 2.01 24.67
CA SER A 98 19.82 2.56 25.58
C SER A 98 20.38 3.92 25.18
N GLY A 99 19.99 4.50 24.03
CA GLY A 99 20.59 5.72 23.48
C GLY A 99 21.99 5.52 22.86
N LYS A 100 22.54 4.30 22.89
CA LYS A 100 23.80 4.00 22.21
C LYS A 100 23.61 3.88 20.70
N LEU A 101 24.66 4.16 19.94
CA LEU A 101 24.64 3.98 18.47
C LEU A 101 24.28 2.54 18.11
N ILE A 102 23.49 2.38 17.04
CA ILE A 102 22.96 1.07 16.58
C ILE A 102 24.09 0.07 16.33
N SER A 103 25.23 0.53 15.81
CA SER A 103 26.42 -0.29 15.57
C SER A 103 27.03 -0.93 16.83
N LYS A 104 26.59 -0.51 18.02
CA LYS A 104 27.04 -1.02 19.32
C LYS A 104 25.99 -1.82 20.08
N LEU A 105 24.89 -2.20 19.40
CA LEU A 105 23.86 -3.04 19.98
C LEU A 105 24.21 -4.51 19.74
N ASP A 106 24.34 -5.27 20.81
CA ASP A 106 24.73 -6.68 20.78
C ASP A 106 23.59 -7.59 20.28
N LYS A 107 22.34 -7.12 20.34
CA LYS A 107 21.15 -7.90 19.96
C LYS A 107 20.07 -6.98 19.38
N PRO A 108 19.36 -7.40 18.33
CA PRO A 108 18.21 -6.67 17.80
C PRO A 108 17.16 -6.43 18.89
N VAL A 109 16.80 -5.17 19.12
CA VAL A 109 15.93 -4.79 20.26
C VAL A 109 14.54 -5.40 20.15
N LEU A 110 13.99 -5.56 18.94
CA LEU A 110 12.67 -6.15 18.74
C LEU A 110 12.66 -7.64 19.11
N ASN A 111 13.73 -8.38 18.81
CA ASN A 111 13.88 -9.76 19.26
C ASN A 111 13.95 -9.86 20.78
N ALA A 112 14.68 -8.95 21.44
CA ALA A 112 14.77 -8.89 22.89
C ALA A 112 13.40 -8.62 23.55
N ILE A 113 12.55 -7.81 22.92
CA ILE A 113 11.18 -7.61 23.38
C ILE A 113 10.38 -8.90 23.23
N VAL A 114 10.43 -9.55 22.07
CA VAL A 114 9.67 -10.78 21.79
C VAL A 114 10.08 -11.94 22.70
N THR A 115 11.37 -12.04 23.06
CA THR A 115 11.87 -13.07 23.96
C THR A 115 11.62 -12.77 25.45
N GLY A 116 11.01 -11.62 25.77
CA GLY A 116 10.66 -11.23 27.13
C GLY A 116 11.83 -10.66 27.96
N ASP A 117 12.94 -10.30 27.35
CA ASP A 117 14.12 -9.75 28.06
C ASP A 117 13.77 -8.45 28.83
N PHE A 118 12.68 -7.78 28.45
CA PHE A 118 12.19 -6.55 29.06
C PHE A 118 10.97 -6.74 29.96
N ASP A 119 10.39 -7.95 30.05
CA ASP A 119 9.09 -8.19 30.68
C ASP A 119 9.03 -7.76 32.14
N THR A 120 10.03 -8.13 32.94
CA THR A 120 10.08 -7.75 34.37
C THR A 120 9.94 -6.24 34.54
N LYS A 121 10.63 -5.48 33.71
CA LYS A 121 10.67 -4.02 33.76
C LYS A 121 9.40 -3.39 33.19
N LEU A 122 8.85 -3.96 32.10
CA LEU A 122 7.57 -3.56 31.52
C LEU A 122 6.42 -3.79 32.53
N ILE A 123 6.39 -4.94 33.18
CA ILE A 123 5.37 -5.27 34.18
C ILE A 123 5.45 -4.29 35.37
N ALA A 124 6.66 -4.00 35.86
CA ALA A 124 6.83 -3.02 36.94
C ALA A 124 6.34 -1.62 36.52
N PHE A 125 6.66 -1.20 35.30
CA PHE A 125 6.18 0.06 34.74
C PHE A 125 4.66 0.10 34.63
N PHE A 126 4.02 -0.92 34.05
CA PHE A 126 2.57 -0.98 33.91
C PHE A 126 1.85 -0.98 35.27
N LYS A 127 2.35 -1.71 36.24
CA LYS A 127 1.79 -1.67 37.63
C LYS A 127 1.89 -0.28 38.28
N LEU A 128 2.85 0.55 37.88
CA LEU A 128 2.90 1.96 38.30
C LEU A 128 1.82 2.77 37.58
N LEU A 129 1.66 2.59 36.26
CA LEU A 129 0.67 3.31 35.46
C LEU A 129 -0.75 2.98 35.90
N ASP A 130 -1.02 1.75 36.34
CA ASP A 130 -2.33 1.30 36.82
C ASP A 130 -2.83 2.09 38.04
N LYS A 131 -1.93 2.74 38.75
CA LYS A 131 -2.25 3.61 39.90
C LYS A 131 -2.74 5.00 39.50
N SER A 132 -2.67 5.35 38.23
CA SER A 132 -3.09 6.66 37.74
C SER A 132 -4.60 6.84 37.82
N LYS A 133 -5.03 8.03 38.24
CA LYS A 133 -6.45 8.45 38.22
C LYS A 133 -6.81 9.23 36.95
N THR A 134 -5.83 9.46 36.07
CA THR A 134 -6.01 10.22 34.83
C THR A 134 -5.75 9.33 33.63
N THR A 135 -6.23 9.74 32.46
CA THR A 135 -5.99 9.00 31.21
C THR A 135 -4.51 8.96 30.88
N ILE A 136 -3.99 7.77 30.64
CA ILE A 136 -2.63 7.55 30.17
C ILE A 136 -2.66 7.06 28.73
N TYR A 137 -1.84 7.69 27.88
CA TYR A 137 -1.56 7.29 26.52
C TYR A 137 -0.13 6.73 26.45
N LEU A 138 0.04 5.53 25.93
CA LEU A 138 1.35 4.87 25.80
C LEU A 138 1.71 4.65 24.35
N ARG A 139 2.70 5.36 23.86
CA ARG A 139 3.31 5.19 22.53
C ARG A 139 4.65 4.47 22.68
N CYS A 140 4.81 3.32 22.03
CA CYS A 140 6.02 2.50 22.16
C CYS A 140 6.75 2.37 20.82
N ASN A 141 8.08 2.56 20.84
CA ASN A 141 8.98 2.36 19.70
C ASN A 141 8.42 2.90 18.38
N ALA A 142 8.14 4.17 18.36
CA ALA A 142 7.52 4.88 17.26
C ALA A 142 8.45 5.12 16.05
N GLU A 143 7.89 5.62 14.93
CA GLU A 143 8.62 5.97 13.69
C GLU A 143 9.30 4.74 13.05
N MET A 144 8.69 3.57 13.20
CA MET A 144 9.26 2.28 12.81
C MET A 144 9.45 2.09 11.32
N GLU A 145 8.66 2.77 10.52
CA GLU A 145 8.65 2.63 9.07
C GLU A 145 9.71 3.47 8.36
N MET A 146 10.39 4.37 9.07
CA MET A 146 11.37 5.28 8.45
C MET A 146 12.55 4.52 7.86
N PRO A 147 12.77 4.54 6.53
CA PRO A 147 13.66 3.59 5.86
C PRO A 147 15.15 3.95 5.93
N LEU A 148 15.46 5.24 6.00
CA LEU A 148 16.82 5.73 5.77
C LEU A 148 17.50 6.30 7.02
N TYR A 149 16.74 6.53 8.08
CA TYR A 149 17.30 6.97 9.34
C TYR A 149 17.38 5.79 10.31
N ASN A 150 18.56 5.28 10.49
CA ASN A 150 18.85 4.43 11.64
C ASN A 150 18.92 5.29 12.93
N LYS A 151 17.91 6.15 13.13
CA LYS A 151 17.79 6.97 14.31
C LYS A 151 17.51 6.12 15.54
N TYR A 152 16.69 5.09 15.34
CA TYR A 152 16.30 4.18 16.39
C TYR A 152 16.61 2.72 16.03
N PRO A 153 16.99 1.88 17.01
CA PRO A 153 17.41 0.51 16.74
C PRO A 153 16.29 -0.42 16.27
N TRP A 154 15.02 -0.05 16.43
CA TRP A 154 13.88 -0.84 15.95
C TRP A 154 13.51 -0.56 14.49
N GLN A 155 14.04 0.49 13.90
CA GLN A 155 13.85 0.78 12.47
C GLN A 155 14.56 -0.27 11.61
N ASN A 156 14.03 -0.56 10.43
CA ASN A 156 14.60 -1.50 9.45
C ASN A 156 14.78 -2.96 9.93
N GLN A 157 14.11 -3.38 11.00
CA GLN A 157 14.12 -4.77 11.46
C GLN A 157 12.97 -5.61 10.87
N GLY A 158 12.22 -5.07 9.91
CA GLY A 158 11.10 -5.71 9.25
C GLY A 158 9.76 -5.54 9.97
N ALA A 159 8.69 -5.43 9.16
CA ALA A 159 7.35 -5.16 9.66
C ALA A 159 6.81 -6.28 10.56
N THR A 160 7.00 -7.53 10.17
CA THR A 160 6.51 -8.69 10.95
C THR A 160 7.10 -8.73 12.35
N LEU A 161 8.41 -8.52 12.49
CA LEU A 161 9.04 -8.54 13.81
C LEU A 161 8.57 -7.37 14.67
N TYR A 162 8.42 -6.19 14.08
CA TYR A 162 7.85 -5.04 14.79
C TYR A 162 6.42 -5.33 15.28
N ILE A 163 5.56 -5.86 14.42
CA ILE A 163 4.18 -6.22 14.77
C ILE A 163 4.15 -7.17 15.97
N ILE A 164 4.94 -8.24 15.94
CA ILE A 164 4.99 -9.22 17.03
C ILE A 164 5.47 -8.57 18.33
N SER A 165 6.52 -7.74 18.27
CA SER A 165 7.06 -7.05 19.45
C SER A 165 6.07 -6.03 20.02
N PHE A 166 5.39 -5.27 19.16
CA PHE A 166 4.35 -4.33 19.61
C PHE A 166 3.18 -5.03 20.29
N ARG A 167 2.69 -6.14 19.70
CA ARG A 167 1.63 -6.97 20.28
C ARG A 167 2.02 -7.52 21.64
N HIS A 168 3.27 -7.96 21.81
CA HIS A 168 3.78 -8.44 23.10
C HIS A 168 3.69 -7.34 24.18
N VAL A 169 4.17 -6.14 23.88
CA VAL A 169 4.09 -4.99 24.80
C VAL A 169 2.63 -4.61 25.08
N ALA A 170 1.77 -4.60 24.06
CA ALA A 170 0.36 -4.28 24.19
C ALA A 170 -0.39 -5.28 25.09
N LEU A 171 -0.13 -6.57 24.92
CA LEU A 171 -0.73 -7.62 25.77
C LEU A 171 -0.29 -7.51 27.22
N LEU A 172 0.99 -7.26 27.48
CA LEU A 172 1.46 -7.01 28.84
C LEU A 172 0.81 -5.76 29.43
N CYS A 173 0.70 -4.67 28.66
CA CYS A 173 0.04 -3.46 29.10
C CYS A 173 -1.43 -3.72 29.46
N LYS A 174 -2.19 -4.35 28.59
CA LYS A 174 -3.60 -4.71 28.85
C LYS A 174 -3.79 -5.60 30.07
N LYS A 175 -2.82 -6.51 30.32
CA LYS A 175 -2.88 -7.41 31.49
C LYS A 175 -2.64 -6.69 32.83
N TYR A 176 -1.71 -5.70 32.85
CA TYR A 176 -1.25 -5.10 34.09
C TYR A 176 -1.70 -3.64 34.31
N SER A 177 -2.25 -3.01 33.29
CA SER A 177 -2.81 -1.65 33.34
C SER A 177 -3.86 -1.45 32.22
N PRO A 178 -5.03 -2.07 32.34
CA PRO A 178 -6.04 -2.13 31.28
C PRO A 178 -6.65 -0.76 30.93
N SER A 179 -6.52 0.24 31.81
CA SER A 179 -7.01 1.60 31.57
C SER A 179 -6.11 2.43 30.63
N VAL A 180 -4.87 2.01 30.41
CA VAL A 180 -3.92 2.69 29.53
C VAL A 180 -4.38 2.58 28.08
N LYS A 181 -4.39 3.72 27.36
CA LYS A 181 -4.67 3.80 25.93
C LYS A 181 -3.38 3.56 25.14
N ILE A 182 -3.37 2.50 24.36
CA ILE A 182 -2.20 2.10 23.58
C ILE A 182 -2.20 2.88 22.25
N VAL A 183 -1.08 3.56 21.98
CA VAL A 183 -0.88 4.41 20.81
C VAL A 183 0.10 3.76 19.84
N TRP A 184 -0.37 3.44 18.65
CA TRP A 184 0.53 3.08 17.55
C TRP A 184 1.08 4.33 16.89
N GLY A 185 2.41 4.39 16.69
CA GLY A 185 3.09 5.64 16.44
C GLY A 185 3.96 5.70 15.19
N PRO A 186 3.42 5.53 13.97
CA PRO A 186 4.19 5.79 12.76
C PRO A 186 4.54 7.27 12.62
N SER A 187 5.54 7.55 11.78
CA SER A 187 5.78 8.92 11.30
C SER A 187 4.71 9.37 10.30
N GLY A 188 4.00 8.41 9.69
CA GLY A 188 3.08 8.64 8.58
C GLY A 188 3.79 8.69 7.23
N TYR A 189 4.96 8.05 7.12
CA TYR A 189 5.72 7.89 5.89
C TYR A 189 5.11 6.78 5.02
N PRO A 190 5.32 6.78 3.68
CA PRO A 190 4.85 5.70 2.81
C PRO A 190 5.22 4.31 3.31
N GLY A 191 4.26 3.39 3.34
CA GLY A 191 4.42 2.04 3.87
C GLY A 191 4.27 1.91 5.38
N SER A 192 3.77 2.94 6.08
CA SER A 192 3.49 2.83 7.53
C SER A 192 2.47 1.74 7.84
N GLU A 193 1.50 1.51 6.97
CA GLU A 193 0.49 0.45 7.10
C GLU A 193 1.07 -0.97 7.15
N GLU A 194 2.27 -1.17 6.60
CA GLU A 194 2.96 -2.47 6.69
C GLU A 194 3.18 -2.91 8.13
N TYR A 195 3.34 -1.93 9.04
CA TYR A 195 3.65 -2.13 10.47
C TYR A 195 2.42 -2.15 11.37
N TRP A 196 1.21 -2.15 10.79
CA TRP A 196 -0.03 -2.14 11.57
C TRP A 196 -0.21 -3.42 12.39
N PRO A 197 -0.31 -3.33 13.74
CA PRO A 197 -0.35 -4.50 14.60
C PRO A 197 -1.75 -5.15 14.73
N GLY A 198 -2.81 -4.47 14.30
CA GLY A 198 -4.19 -4.93 14.41
C GLY A 198 -5.04 -4.09 15.38
N ASN A 199 -6.34 -4.08 15.12
CA ASN A 199 -7.30 -3.24 15.85
C ASN A 199 -7.36 -3.55 17.36
N GLU A 200 -7.18 -4.80 17.71
CA GLU A 200 -7.25 -5.28 19.09
C GLU A 200 -6.08 -4.85 19.97
N TYR A 201 -4.97 -4.40 19.35
CA TYR A 201 -3.76 -3.98 20.06
C TYR A 201 -3.59 -2.47 20.14
N VAL A 202 -4.45 -1.69 19.50
CA VAL A 202 -4.29 -0.24 19.36
C VAL A 202 -5.60 0.46 19.72
N ASP A 203 -5.50 1.51 20.52
CA ASP A 203 -6.62 2.41 20.82
C ASP A 203 -6.58 3.67 19.96
N ILE A 204 -5.38 4.17 19.65
CA ILE A 204 -5.14 5.46 18.97
C ILE A 204 -3.96 5.34 18.02
N ASN A 205 -4.05 5.98 16.86
CA ASN A 205 -2.92 6.20 15.97
C ASN A 205 -2.25 7.55 16.28
N SER A 206 -0.94 7.64 16.12
CA SER A 206 -0.27 8.95 16.10
C SER A 206 0.59 9.08 14.86
N VAL A 207 0.65 10.27 14.28
CA VAL A 207 1.53 10.61 13.16
C VAL A 207 2.32 11.86 13.45
N ASN A 208 3.54 11.93 12.93
CA ASN A 208 4.39 13.11 13.09
C ASN A 208 4.11 14.11 11.97
N ILE A 209 4.03 15.39 12.31
CA ILE A 209 3.96 16.49 11.36
C ILE A 209 5.14 17.42 11.64
N ASP A 210 6.13 17.38 10.78
CA ASP A 210 7.36 18.13 10.90
C ASP A 210 7.59 19.02 9.68
N THR A 211 8.19 20.19 9.90
CA THR A 211 8.48 21.16 8.83
C THR A 211 9.77 20.84 8.06
N ALA A 212 10.61 19.95 8.59
CA ALA A 212 11.87 19.57 7.96
C ALA A 212 11.69 18.41 6.98
N LYS A 213 12.51 18.37 5.93
CA LYS A 213 12.67 17.15 5.13
C LYS A 213 13.08 16.01 6.05
N GLU A 214 12.24 15.00 6.14
CA GLU A 214 12.48 13.88 7.04
C GLU A 214 13.67 13.02 6.57
N ILE A 215 13.92 12.99 5.24
CA ILE A 215 14.94 12.11 4.64
C ILE A 215 15.75 12.86 3.59
N LYS A 216 17.07 12.77 3.68
CA LYS A 216 17.96 13.26 2.62
C LYS A 216 17.88 12.32 1.41
N ASN A 217 17.66 12.88 0.22
CA ASN A 217 17.46 12.11 -1.01
C ASN A 217 16.23 11.20 -0.96
N ASP A 218 15.13 11.68 -0.37
CA ASP A 218 13.87 10.97 -0.31
C ASP A 218 13.39 10.66 -1.74
N PRO A 219 13.14 9.38 -2.09
CA PRO A 219 12.60 9.02 -3.40
C PRO A 219 11.14 9.46 -3.57
N TYR A 220 10.44 9.69 -2.46
CA TYR A 220 9.06 10.15 -2.49
C TYR A 220 8.97 11.68 -2.58
N PRO A 221 7.92 12.22 -3.21
CA PRO A 221 7.72 13.66 -3.33
C PRO A 221 7.70 14.33 -1.96
N SER A 222 8.40 15.47 -1.85
CA SER A 222 8.29 16.31 -0.66
C SER A 222 6.93 17.02 -0.66
N TYR A 223 6.37 17.21 0.53
CA TYR A 223 5.12 17.96 0.67
C TYR A 223 5.31 19.44 0.31
N SER A 224 4.38 20.00 -0.45
CA SER A 224 4.40 21.41 -0.85
C SER A 224 3.86 22.32 0.24
N SER A 225 3.03 21.79 1.15
CA SER A 225 2.39 22.52 2.22
C SER A 225 2.11 21.64 3.43
N VAL A 226 1.82 22.28 4.58
CA VAL A 226 1.35 21.58 5.79
C VAL A 226 0.03 20.86 5.53
N GLU A 227 -0.83 21.46 4.72
CA GLU A 227 -2.11 20.88 4.34
C GLU A 227 -1.94 19.59 3.57
N GLU A 228 -1.09 19.59 2.55
CA GLU A 228 -0.79 18.40 1.77
C GLU A 228 -0.16 17.30 2.64
N MET A 229 0.80 17.68 3.50
CA MET A 229 1.42 16.74 4.44
C MET A 229 0.38 16.11 5.36
N THR A 230 -0.48 16.92 5.97
CA THR A 230 -1.53 16.47 6.87
C THR A 230 -2.50 15.56 6.15
N ARG A 231 -2.96 15.99 4.98
CA ARG A 231 -3.86 15.23 4.11
C ARG A 231 -3.29 13.85 3.76
N LEU A 232 -2.07 13.78 3.26
CA LEU A 232 -1.47 12.51 2.84
C LEU A 232 -1.15 11.60 4.01
N LYS A 233 -0.65 12.14 5.13
CA LYS A 233 -0.39 11.33 6.34
C LYS A 233 -1.67 10.76 6.94
N LEU A 234 -2.75 11.52 6.97
CA LEU A 234 -4.07 11.01 7.34
C LEU A 234 -4.56 9.97 6.34
N PHE A 235 -4.42 10.23 5.05
CA PHE A 235 -4.84 9.32 4.01
C PHE A 235 -4.20 7.92 4.19
N ARG A 236 -2.96 7.84 4.61
CA ARG A 236 -2.30 6.57 4.96
C ARG A 236 -2.95 5.86 6.15
N MET A 237 -3.52 6.62 7.08
CA MET A 237 -4.20 6.06 8.26
C MET A 237 -5.62 5.56 7.98
N ARG A 238 -6.17 5.73 6.76
CA ARG A 238 -7.56 5.37 6.45
C ARG A 238 -7.90 3.89 6.61
N PHE A 239 -6.91 3.01 6.55
CA PHE A 239 -7.09 1.58 6.76
C PHE A 239 -7.19 1.18 8.24
N MET A 240 -6.81 2.07 9.13
CA MET A 240 -6.81 1.85 10.58
C MET A 240 -7.96 2.62 11.18
N ASN A 241 -9.01 1.92 11.57
CA ASN A 241 -10.20 2.52 12.17
C ASN A 241 -9.93 3.02 13.60
N LYS A 242 -9.03 3.99 13.76
CA LYS A 242 -8.65 4.54 15.07
C LYS A 242 -8.54 6.06 15.00
N PRO A 243 -8.86 6.77 16.10
CA PRO A 243 -8.58 8.19 16.21
C PRO A 243 -7.11 8.49 15.94
N VAL A 244 -6.82 9.65 15.35
CA VAL A 244 -5.46 10.07 15.04
C VAL A 244 -5.02 11.21 15.94
N TYR A 245 -3.81 11.12 16.40
CA TYR A 245 -3.12 12.07 17.24
C TYR A 245 -1.93 12.65 16.50
N PHE A 246 -1.87 13.97 16.32
CA PHE A 246 -0.77 14.63 15.65
C PHE A 246 0.33 15.00 16.63
N LEU A 247 1.56 14.60 16.32
CA LEU A 247 2.76 15.05 17.01
C LEU A 247 3.53 15.98 16.10
N SER A 248 3.79 17.20 16.55
CA SER A 248 4.60 18.15 15.84
C SER A 248 5.96 18.34 16.52
N SER A 249 7.05 18.24 15.74
CA SER A 249 8.36 18.68 16.15
C SER A 249 8.81 19.80 15.22
N ALA A 250 8.41 21.02 15.49
CA ALA A 250 8.92 22.14 14.74
C ALA A 250 10.40 22.38 15.09
N SER A 251 11.29 21.91 14.27
CA SER A 251 12.73 22.24 14.34
C SER A 251 13.07 23.54 13.62
N VAL A 252 12.14 24.52 13.65
CA VAL A 252 12.37 25.79 12.99
C VAL A 252 13.18 26.71 13.90
N THR A 253 14.30 27.17 13.40
CA THR A 253 15.25 28.04 14.09
C THR A 253 14.70 29.43 14.41
N ARG A 254 13.53 29.83 13.87
CA ARG A 254 12.86 31.13 14.14
C ARG A 254 11.51 30.90 14.81
N ALA A 255 11.36 31.38 16.03
CA ALA A 255 10.15 31.25 16.84
C ALA A 255 8.87 31.77 16.17
N SER A 256 8.98 32.83 15.37
CA SER A 256 7.85 33.41 14.62
C SER A 256 7.29 32.46 13.55
N PHE A 257 8.16 31.80 12.79
CA PHE A 257 7.76 30.84 11.74
C PHE A 257 7.09 29.59 12.33
N LYS A 258 7.58 29.17 13.48
CA LYS A 258 7.07 28.03 14.22
C LYS A 258 5.66 28.25 14.75
N ASN A 259 5.39 29.40 15.33
CA ASN A 259 4.08 29.74 15.83
C ASN A 259 3.06 29.92 14.69
N GLN A 260 3.47 30.51 13.58
CA GLN A 260 2.63 30.64 12.40
C GLN A 260 2.25 29.25 11.87
N TRP A 261 3.20 28.36 11.70
CA TRP A 261 2.96 27.02 11.20
C TRP A 261 2.04 26.19 12.11
N LEU A 262 2.25 26.27 13.44
CA LEU A 262 1.38 25.59 14.40
C LEU A 262 -0.04 26.17 14.40
N ASN A 263 -0.17 27.49 14.25
CA ASN A 263 -1.46 28.15 14.14
C ASN A 263 -2.18 27.78 12.84
N GLU A 264 -1.48 27.72 11.71
CA GLU A 264 -2.02 27.28 10.44
C GLU A 264 -2.51 25.82 10.52
N LEU A 265 -1.70 24.91 11.09
CA LEU A 265 -2.09 23.55 11.32
C LEU A 265 -3.32 23.44 12.23
N ASN A 266 -3.32 24.15 13.35
CA ASN A 266 -4.43 24.12 14.31
C ASN A 266 -5.71 24.70 13.70
N ASN A 267 -5.62 25.83 12.99
CA ASN A 267 -6.77 26.44 12.31
C ASN A 267 -7.34 25.53 11.24
N LYS A 268 -6.48 24.84 10.47
CA LYS A 268 -6.92 23.84 9.50
C LYS A 268 -7.60 22.65 10.16
N LEU A 269 -7.02 22.09 11.20
CA LEU A 269 -7.62 20.97 11.92
C LEU A 269 -8.97 21.33 12.56
N ILE A 270 -9.15 22.58 12.99
CA ILE A 270 -10.41 23.09 13.51
C ILE A 270 -11.43 23.33 12.37
N ALA A 271 -11.00 23.97 11.28
CA ALA A 271 -11.85 24.28 10.13
C ALA A 271 -12.35 22.98 9.45
N ASP A 272 -11.50 21.98 9.36
CA ASP A 272 -11.75 20.75 8.64
C ASP A 272 -12.26 19.61 9.53
N LYS A 273 -12.83 19.92 10.70
CA LYS A 273 -13.44 18.91 11.59
C LYS A 273 -14.36 17.94 10.86
N ASN A 274 -15.10 18.42 9.87
CA ASN A 274 -16.03 17.62 9.06
C ASN A 274 -15.30 16.77 8.00
N ILE A 275 -14.13 17.18 7.53
CA ILE A 275 -13.30 16.41 6.58
C ILE A 275 -12.69 15.19 7.25
N TYR A 276 -12.48 15.27 8.58
CA TYR A 276 -11.88 14.19 9.38
C TYR A 276 -12.91 13.30 10.08
N GLN A 277 -14.21 13.59 9.94
CA GLN A 277 -15.30 12.72 10.37
C GLN A 277 -15.78 11.93 9.16
N SER A 278 -15.36 10.71 9.04
CA SER A 278 -15.75 9.92 7.89
C SER A 278 -16.42 8.62 8.24
N THR A 279 -17.22 8.21 7.30
CA THR A 279 -17.69 6.84 7.15
C THR A 279 -16.50 5.96 6.80
N ILE A 280 -16.03 5.21 7.77
CA ILE A 280 -15.01 4.20 7.58
C ILE A 280 -15.66 3.04 6.85
N ILE A 281 -15.03 2.59 5.79
CA ILE A 281 -15.21 1.21 5.36
C ILE A 281 -14.60 0.37 6.49
N PRO A 282 -15.40 -0.37 7.27
CA PRO A 282 -14.85 -1.15 8.36
C PRO A 282 -13.85 -2.12 7.76
N PHE A 283 -12.59 -1.92 8.09
CA PHE A 283 -11.58 -2.91 7.85
C PHE A 283 -11.74 -3.94 8.98
N GLU A 284 -12.45 -5.00 8.70
CA GLU A 284 -12.37 -6.18 9.54
C GLU A 284 -10.98 -6.77 9.33
N SER A 285 -10.10 -6.56 10.30
CA SER A 285 -8.89 -7.34 10.42
C SER A 285 -9.28 -8.76 10.84
N ASP A 286 -10.00 -9.43 9.97
CA ASP A 286 -10.32 -10.82 10.19
C ASP A 286 -9.05 -11.63 9.92
N THR A 287 -8.32 -11.90 11.00
CA THR A 287 -7.23 -12.88 11.00
C THR A 287 -7.77 -14.31 10.80
N THR A 288 -9.07 -14.50 10.86
CA THR A 288 -9.76 -15.61 10.24
C THR A 288 -9.96 -15.31 8.76
N ALA A 289 -8.86 -14.89 8.07
CA ALA A 289 -8.85 -14.90 6.62
C ALA A 289 -9.43 -16.24 6.20
N ILE A 290 -10.64 -16.14 5.70
CA ILE A 290 -11.38 -17.23 5.13
C ILE A 290 -10.37 -18.06 4.36
N LYS A 291 -10.06 -19.27 4.85
CA LYS A 291 -9.48 -20.33 4.04
C LYS A 291 -10.50 -20.64 2.95
N LYS A 292 -10.70 -19.71 2.04
CA LYS A 292 -11.39 -19.98 0.80
C LYS A 292 -10.48 -20.93 0.05
N ILE A 293 -10.81 -22.20 0.15
CA ILE A 293 -10.33 -23.24 -0.75
C ILE A 293 -10.44 -22.62 -2.16
N ARG A 294 -9.40 -22.79 -2.94
CA ARG A 294 -9.40 -22.36 -4.35
C ARG A 294 -10.56 -23.07 -5.05
N ASP A 295 -11.67 -22.36 -5.24
CA ASP A 295 -12.88 -22.91 -5.85
C ASP A 295 -12.75 -23.12 -7.36
N THR A 296 -11.68 -22.59 -7.96
CA THR A 296 -11.39 -22.66 -9.40
C THR A 296 -9.98 -23.16 -9.64
N ASN A 297 -9.72 -23.77 -10.79
CA ASN A 297 -8.38 -24.11 -11.23
C ASN A 297 -7.49 -22.88 -11.29
N LEU A 298 -6.19 -23.06 -11.07
CA LEU A 298 -5.20 -22.00 -11.24
C LEU A 298 -5.09 -21.64 -12.73
N GLU A 299 -5.31 -20.37 -13.04
CA GLU A 299 -5.10 -19.83 -14.39
C GLU A 299 -3.59 -19.70 -14.68
N ILE A 300 -3.13 -20.26 -15.79
CA ILE A 300 -1.72 -20.25 -16.18
C ILE A 300 -1.55 -19.47 -17.48
N GLY A 301 -0.74 -18.44 -17.42
CA GLY A 301 -0.49 -17.56 -18.55
C GLY A 301 0.97 -17.30 -18.85
N VAL A 302 1.20 -16.67 -20.00
CA VAL A 302 2.53 -16.22 -20.43
C VAL A 302 2.46 -14.86 -21.12
N TYR A 303 3.48 -14.03 -20.89
CA TYR A 303 3.87 -12.98 -21.82
C TYR A 303 4.99 -13.55 -22.70
N ASP A 304 4.68 -13.87 -23.94
CA ASP A 304 5.61 -14.60 -24.84
C ASP A 304 5.55 -14.04 -26.28
N PRO A 305 6.06 -12.83 -26.51
CA PRO A 305 5.98 -12.19 -27.83
C PRO A 305 6.71 -12.96 -28.94
N ARG A 306 7.58 -13.93 -28.58
CA ARG A 306 8.26 -14.80 -29.52
C ARG A 306 7.53 -16.12 -29.80
N LEU A 307 6.38 -16.33 -29.15
CA LEU A 307 5.52 -17.53 -29.28
C LEU A 307 6.25 -18.86 -29.04
N LYS A 308 7.23 -18.88 -28.12
CA LYS A 308 8.03 -20.09 -27.83
C LYS A 308 7.33 -21.05 -26.87
N LEU A 309 6.50 -20.50 -25.97
CA LEU A 309 5.80 -21.26 -24.94
C LEU A 309 4.31 -21.44 -25.24
N ILE A 310 3.77 -20.68 -26.18
CA ILE A 310 2.33 -20.52 -26.38
C ILE A 310 1.56 -21.81 -26.65
N ASN A 311 2.23 -22.83 -27.19
CA ASN A 311 1.64 -24.14 -27.48
C ASN A 311 1.76 -25.13 -26.31
N GLN A 312 2.16 -24.69 -25.12
CA GLN A 312 2.19 -25.56 -23.95
C GLN A 312 0.75 -25.83 -23.46
N PRO A 313 0.38 -27.10 -23.19
CA PRO A 313 -1.04 -27.50 -22.98
C PRO A 313 -1.77 -26.81 -21.83
N LEU A 314 -1.04 -26.31 -20.84
CA LEU A 314 -1.61 -25.69 -19.65
C LEU A 314 -1.73 -24.17 -19.75
N ILE A 315 -1.29 -23.57 -20.85
CA ILE A 315 -1.48 -22.14 -21.06
C ILE A 315 -2.92 -21.90 -21.49
N THR A 316 -3.61 -21.11 -20.69
CA THR A 316 -4.99 -20.67 -20.93
C THR A 316 -5.08 -19.17 -21.14
N ILE A 317 -4.00 -18.43 -20.81
CA ILE A 317 -3.97 -16.96 -20.82
C ILE A 317 -2.73 -16.44 -21.52
N GLU A 318 -2.91 -15.38 -22.32
CA GLU A 318 -1.80 -14.60 -22.88
C GLU A 318 -1.83 -13.16 -22.35
N HIS A 319 -0.66 -12.56 -22.19
CA HIS A 319 -0.53 -11.20 -21.72
C HIS A 319 -0.12 -10.26 -22.88
N ILE A 320 -0.84 -9.14 -23.01
CA ILE A 320 -0.57 -8.08 -23.98
C ILE A 320 -0.28 -6.79 -23.21
N PHE A 321 0.84 -6.14 -23.51
CA PHE A 321 1.09 -4.74 -23.17
C PHE A 321 0.71 -3.87 -24.35
N THR A 322 -0.04 -2.81 -24.10
CA THR A 322 -0.48 -1.87 -25.13
C THR A 322 -0.53 -0.45 -24.58
N ASP A 323 -0.55 0.52 -25.49
CA ASP A 323 -0.64 1.94 -25.17
C ASP A 323 -1.80 2.61 -25.90
N MET A 324 -2.05 3.88 -25.59
CA MET A 324 -3.12 4.65 -26.20
C MET A 324 -2.99 4.78 -27.72
N LYS A 325 -1.75 4.90 -28.25
CA LYS A 325 -1.49 4.99 -29.69
C LYS A 325 -1.81 3.69 -30.42
N SER A 326 -1.46 2.57 -29.79
CA SER A 326 -1.75 1.24 -30.33
C SER A 326 -3.25 0.95 -30.39
N VAL A 327 -4.01 1.46 -29.43
CA VAL A 327 -5.49 1.43 -29.49
C VAL A 327 -6.01 2.32 -30.62
N GLU A 328 -5.52 3.56 -30.72
CA GLU A 328 -5.98 4.50 -31.76
C GLU A 328 -5.72 3.99 -33.18
N ASN A 329 -4.55 3.43 -33.45
CA ASN A 329 -4.13 3.01 -34.80
C ASN A 329 -4.54 1.56 -35.17
N GLY A 330 -5.17 0.81 -34.25
CA GLY A 330 -5.62 -0.55 -34.47
C GLY A 330 -4.57 -1.65 -34.30
N LEU A 331 -3.36 -1.32 -33.89
CA LEU A 331 -2.31 -2.32 -33.60
C LEU A 331 -2.76 -3.24 -32.45
N PHE A 332 -3.31 -2.65 -31.38
CA PHE A 332 -3.87 -3.42 -30.27
C PHE A 332 -4.91 -4.44 -30.75
N LYS A 333 -5.87 -4.01 -31.56
CA LYS A 333 -6.93 -4.91 -32.08
C LYS A 333 -6.33 -6.10 -32.83
N LYS A 334 -5.30 -5.87 -33.64
CA LYS A 334 -4.61 -6.96 -34.36
C LYS A 334 -3.95 -7.95 -33.41
N GLN A 335 -3.24 -7.48 -32.39
CA GLN A 335 -2.60 -8.32 -31.38
C GLN A 335 -3.64 -9.08 -30.55
N PHE A 336 -4.68 -8.40 -30.13
CA PHE A 336 -5.78 -8.96 -29.36
C PHE A 336 -6.49 -10.09 -30.11
N ASN A 337 -6.90 -9.86 -31.37
CA ASN A 337 -7.55 -10.87 -32.19
C ASN A 337 -6.68 -12.12 -32.37
N ALA A 338 -5.36 -11.96 -32.51
CA ALA A 338 -4.45 -13.10 -32.63
C ALA A 338 -4.47 -14.01 -31.38
N VAL A 339 -4.71 -13.46 -30.19
CA VAL A 339 -4.89 -14.25 -28.95
C VAL A 339 -6.26 -14.90 -28.94
N ILE A 340 -7.32 -14.15 -29.30
CA ILE A 340 -8.69 -14.66 -29.32
C ILE A 340 -8.84 -15.83 -30.32
N ASP A 341 -8.15 -15.77 -31.47
CA ASP A 341 -8.12 -16.84 -32.47
C ASP A 341 -7.52 -18.13 -31.91
N ARG A 342 -6.60 -18.04 -30.94
CA ARG A 342 -6.05 -19.17 -30.19
C ARG A 342 -6.95 -19.66 -29.05
N LYS A 343 -8.07 -18.98 -28.81
CA LYS A 343 -9.07 -19.27 -27.75
C LYS A 343 -8.52 -19.13 -26.32
N HIS A 344 -7.53 -18.30 -26.13
CA HIS A 344 -7.00 -18.00 -24.80
C HIS A 344 -7.70 -16.76 -24.20
N ASP A 345 -7.81 -16.74 -22.90
CA ASP A 345 -8.12 -15.56 -22.13
C ASP A 345 -6.97 -14.56 -22.21
N VAL A 346 -7.21 -13.29 -21.89
CA VAL A 346 -6.21 -12.23 -22.14
C VAL A 346 -6.01 -11.36 -20.92
N ILE A 347 -4.75 -11.18 -20.49
CA ILE A 347 -4.37 -10.05 -19.65
C ILE A 347 -4.03 -8.89 -20.60
N VAL A 348 -4.74 -7.77 -20.48
CA VAL A 348 -4.44 -6.55 -21.21
C VAL A 348 -3.91 -5.51 -20.23
N THR A 349 -2.62 -5.22 -20.31
CA THR A 349 -2.03 -4.10 -19.59
C THR A 349 -2.04 -2.89 -20.50
N ILE A 350 -2.86 -1.91 -20.17
CA ILE A 350 -2.91 -0.62 -20.87
C ILE A 350 -2.05 0.42 -20.15
N GLU A 351 -1.04 0.89 -20.86
CA GLU A 351 -0.17 1.98 -20.45
C GLU A 351 -0.78 3.30 -20.93
N PRO A 352 -1.25 4.18 -20.03
CA PRO A 352 -1.92 5.41 -20.41
C PRO A 352 -0.95 6.49 -20.90
N TRP A 353 -0.27 6.25 -22.00
CA TRP A 353 0.56 7.19 -22.76
C TRP A 353 0.42 6.94 -24.26
N LYS A 354 0.76 7.94 -25.07
CA LYS A 354 0.73 7.81 -26.55
C LYS A 354 2.05 7.40 -27.14
N ASP A 355 3.15 7.76 -26.50
CA ASP A 355 4.50 7.42 -26.94
C ASP A 355 5.42 7.41 -25.71
N ASN A 356 6.14 6.32 -25.54
CA ASN A 356 7.08 6.15 -24.43
C ASN A 356 8.33 7.05 -24.55
N SER A 357 8.51 7.77 -25.67
CA SER A 357 9.77 8.46 -25.96
C SER A 357 9.70 9.99 -25.92
N LYS A 358 8.58 10.64 -26.19
CA LYS A 358 8.58 12.08 -26.47
C LYS A 358 7.44 12.92 -25.89
N GLU A 359 6.24 12.39 -25.72
CA GLU A 359 5.09 13.14 -25.19
C GLU A 359 4.63 12.57 -23.86
N ARG A 360 5.36 12.87 -22.81
CA ARG A 360 4.91 12.57 -21.45
C ARG A 360 3.84 13.59 -21.07
N ASP A 361 2.60 13.15 -21.01
CA ASP A 361 1.54 13.92 -20.38
C ASP A 361 1.68 13.83 -18.87
N SER A 362 2.37 14.78 -18.26
CA SER A 362 2.50 14.86 -16.78
C SER A 362 1.14 15.05 -16.08
N ALA A 363 0.11 15.47 -16.82
CA ALA A 363 -1.25 15.62 -16.33
C ALA A 363 -2.15 14.43 -16.69
N ILE A 364 -1.59 13.26 -17.05
CA ILE A 364 -2.33 12.09 -17.54
C ILE A 364 -3.50 11.69 -16.63
N LEU A 365 -3.31 11.72 -15.32
CA LEU A 365 -4.34 11.37 -14.35
C LEU A 365 -5.50 12.38 -14.39
N ASN A 366 -5.18 13.66 -14.33
CA ASN A 366 -6.18 14.72 -14.41
C ASN A 366 -6.89 14.76 -15.78
N ASN A 367 -6.13 14.62 -16.87
CA ASN A 367 -6.68 14.58 -18.22
C ASN A 367 -7.59 13.37 -18.45
N THR A 368 -7.29 12.22 -17.83
CA THR A 368 -8.18 11.05 -17.85
C THR A 368 -9.50 11.38 -17.18
N VAL A 369 -9.46 12.00 -16.01
CA VAL A 369 -10.63 12.40 -15.23
C VAL A 369 -11.48 13.44 -15.97
N LEU A 370 -10.85 14.37 -16.69
CA LEU A 370 -11.54 15.38 -17.51
C LEU A 370 -12.12 14.81 -18.82
N GLY A 371 -11.95 13.51 -19.09
CA GLY A 371 -12.50 12.84 -20.27
C GLY A 371 -11.71 13.09 -21.57
N LYS A 372 -10.49 13.62 -21.50
CA LYS A 372 -9.67 13.90 -22.68
C LYS A 372 -9.41 12.65 -23.55
N TYR A 373 -9.41 11.49 -22.93
CA TYR A 373 -9.12 10.21 -23.57
C TYR A 373 -10.34 9.30 -23.72
N ASP A 374 -11.55 9.81 -23.51
CA ASP A 374 -12.79 9.03 -23.56
C ASP A 374 -12.99 8.24 -24.84
N LYS A 375 -12.59 8.81 -26.00
CA LYS A 375 -12.65 8.13 -27.29
C LYS A 375 -11.75 6.90 -27.34
N ILE A 376 -10.56 6.99 -26.73
CA ILE A 376 -9.60 5.88 -26.70
C ILE A 376 -10.12 4.79 -25.76
N TRP A 377 -10.58 5.17 -24.57
CA TRP A 377 -11.13 4.21 -23.62
C TRP A 377 -12.38 3.53 -24.14
N SER A 378 -13.29 4.29 -24.76
CA SER A 378 -14.49 3.73 -25.39
C SER A 378 -14.13 2.72 -26.49
N LYS A 379 -13.13 3.04 -27.33
CA LYS A 379 -12.66 2.13 -28.37
C LYS A 379 -12.04 0.87 -27.78
N LEU A 380 -11.17 1.00 -26.78
CA LEU A 380 -10.56 -0.15 -26.10
C LEU A 380 -11.63 -1.09 -25.55
N TYR A 381 -12.57 -0.54 -24.75
CA TYR A 381 -13.63 -1.35 -24.14
C TYR A 381 -14.56 -1.97 -25.17
N GLN A 382 -14.85 -1.29 -26.27
CA GLN A 382 -15.64 -1.84 -27.39
C GLN A 382 -14.92 -3.04 -28.04
N GLU A 383 -13.60 -2.98 -28.21
CA GLU A 383 -12.81 -4.04 -28.85
C GLU A 383 -12.72 -5.31 -27.98
N ILE A 384 -12.73 -5.18 -26.64
CA ILE A 384 -12.56 -6.29 -25.72
C ILE A 384 -13.87 -6.82 -25.11
N SER A 385 -15.01 -6.17 -25.41
CA SER A 385 -16.31 -6.54 -24.85
C SER A 385 -17.00 -7.63 -25.64
N ASN A 386 -17.90 -8.37 -24.96
CA ASN A 386 -18.85 -9.30 -25.58
C ASN A 386 -18.21 -10.42 -26.41
N ILE A 387 -17.10 -10.92 -25.96
CA ILE A 387 -16.42 -12.11 -26.48
C ILE A 387 -16.48 -13.25 -25.45
N PRO A 388 -16.32 -14.51 -25.88
CA PRO A 388 -16.34 -15.65 -24.95
C PRO A 388 -15.22 -15.67 -23.91
N GLN A 389 -14.06 -15.12 -24.28
CA GLN A 389 -12.87 -15.09 -23.44
C GLN A 389 -12.97 -14.06 -22.32
N THR A 390 -12.37 -14.38 -21.18
CA THR A 390 -12.19 -13.42 -20.09
C THR A 390 -11.05 -12.46 -20.40
N VAL A 391 -11.28 -11.18 -20.20
CA VAL A 391 -10.26 -10.14 -20.33
C VAL A 391 -9.94 -9.56 -18.96
N TYR A 392 -8.71 -9.75 -18.50
CA TYR A 392 -8.16 -9.17 -17.29
C TYR A 392 -7.52 -7.83 -17.64
N LEU A 393 -8.23 -6.73 -17.39
CA LEU A 393 -7.84 -5.39 -17.82
C LEU A 393 -7.11 -4.65 -16.70
N ARG A 394 -5.82 -4.38 -16.91
CA ARG A 394 -4.92 -3.70 -15.97
C ARG A 394 -4.51 -2.34 -16.53
N TRP A 395 -4.85 -1.25 -15.83
CA TRP A 395 -4.58 0.14 -16.25
C TRP A 395 -3.55 0.81 -15.34
N GLY A 396 -2.56 1.48 -15.94
CA GLY A 396 -1.61 2.33 -15.20
C GLY A 396 -0.91 1.60 -14.05
N HIS A 397 -0.28 0.48 -14.36
CA HIS A 397 0.39 -0.41 -13.41
C HIS A 397 1.63 0.23 -12.75
N GLU A 398 2.11 -0.38 -11.64
CA GLU A 398 3.33 0.03 -10.91
C GLU A 398 3.34 1.50 -10.48
N MET A 399 2.18 2.05 -10.12
CA MET A 399 1.97 3.46 -9.81
C MET A 399 2.74 3.95 -8.58
N GLU A 400 3.03 3.05 -7.65
CA GLU A 400 3.72 3.37 -6.40
C GLU A 400 5.24 3.49 -6.53
N ILE A 401 5.80 2.99 -7.63
CA ILE A 401 7.27 2.96 -7.81
C ILE A 401 7.80 4.39 -7.93
N PRO A 402 8.73 4.81 -7.06
CA PRO A 402 9.19 6.20 -7.01
C PRO A 402 10.27 6.51 -8.04
N VAL A 403 10.02 6.13 -9.29
CA VAL A 403 10.90 6.41 -10.44
C VAL A 403 10.15 7.17 -11.53
N ASP A 404 10.86 7.83 -12.44
CA ASP A 404 10.28 8.60 -13.53
C ASP A 404 10.18 7.79 -14.85
N ARG A 405 9.79 6.51 -14.75
CA ARG A 405 9.61 5.66 -15.94
C ARG A 405 8.30 5.99 -16.65
N TYR A 406 7.21 6.05 -15.90
CA TYR A 406 5.87 6.28 -16.42
C TYR A 406 5.28 7.60 -15.91
N PRO A 407 4.47 8.32 -16.69
CA PRO A 407 3.90 9.60 -16.27
C PRO A 407 2.88 9.49 -15.13
N TRP A 408 2.33 8.32 -14.85
CA TRP A 408 1.40 8.06 -13.75
C TRP A 408 2.09 7.57 -12.47
N GLN A 409 3.39 7.26 -12.50
CA GLN A 409 4.13 6.83 -11.32
C GLN A 409 4.38 7.99 -10.35
N LYS A 410 4.47 7.66 -9.06
CA LYS A 410 4.71 8.58 -7.93
C LYS A 410 3.86 9.86 -7.93
N GLN A 411 2.75 9.84 -8.63
CA GLN A 411 1.76 10.92 -8.58
C GLN A 411 0.99 10.88 -7.25
N ASP A 412 0.18 11.90 -6.98
CA ASP A 412 -0.69 11.86 -5.80
C ASP A 412 -1.61 10.62 -5.83
N PRO A 413 -1.63 9.80 -4.76
CA PRO A 413 -2.44 8.58 -4.71
C PRO A 413 -3.92 8.81 -4.99
N VAL A 414 -4.44 9.91 -4.49
CA VAL A 414 -5.85 10.28 -4.66
C VAL A 414 -6.17 10.59 -6.13
N SER A 415 -5.28 11.29 -6.81
CA SER A 415 -5.43 11.60 -8.23
C SER A 415 -5.39 10.32 -9.08
N TYR A 416 -4.51 9.38 -8.74
CA TYR A 416 -4.47 8.06 -9.40
C TYR A 416 -5.77 7.29 -9.17
N ILE A 417 -6.25 7.21 -7.93
CA ILE A 417 -7.49 6.52 -7.60
C ILE A 417 -8.66 7.11 -8.39
N LYS A 418 -8.76 8.44 -8.49
CA LYS A 418 -9.78 9.10 -9.31
C LYS A 418 -9.71 8.69 -10.79
N ALA A 419 -8.52 8.71 -11.35
CA ALA A 419 -8.30 8.36 -12.76
C ALA A 419 -8.60 6.87 -13.03
N PHE A 420 -8.13 5.96 -12.16
CA PHE A 420 -8.42 4.54 -12.25
C PHE A 420 -9.91 4.25 -12.19
N ARG A 421 -10.60 4.82 -11.21
CA ARG A 421 -12.06 4.66 -11.07
C ARG A 421 -12.82 5.24 -12.26
N TYR A 422 -12.38 6.40 -12.77
CA TYR A 422 -12.96 6.96 -13.99
C TYR A 422 -12.79 6.01 -15.19
N PHE A 423 -11.58 5.49 -15.41
CA PHE A 423 -11.33 4.48 -16.43
C PHE A 423 -12.22 3.24 -16.25
N ALA A 424 -12.37 2.75 -15.03
CA ALA A 424 -13.22 1.60 -14.74
C ALA A 424 -14.73 1.84 -15.03
N THR A 425 -15.20 3.09 -15.13
CA THR A 425 -16.61 3.39 -15.46
C THR A 425 -17.01 3.01 -16.89
N PHE A 426 -16.03 2.79 -17.77
CA PHE A 426 -16.28 2.33 -19.14
C PHE A 426 -16.61 0.83 -19.20
N GLN A 427 -16.26 0.06 -18.15
CA GLN A 427 -16.57 -1.36 -18.07
C GLN A 427 -18.09 -1.59 -17.95
N LYS A 428 -18.65 -2.37 -18.86
CA LYS A 428 -20.09 -2.74 -18.88
C LYS A 428 -20.32 -4.21 -19.24
N ALA A 429 -19.29 -4.89 -19.69
CA ALA A 429 -19.38 -6.28 -20.15
C ALA A 429 -18.91 -7.24 -19.04
N THR A 430 -19.59 -8.36 -18.89
CA THR A 430 -19.33 -9.36 -17.83
C THR A 430 -18.02 -10.13 -18.01
N ASN A 431 -17.51 -10.19 -19.26
CA ASN A 431 -16.25 -10.85 -19.59
C ASN A 431 -15.01 -10.05 -19.21
N ILE A 432 -15.15 -8.78 -18.79
CA ILE A 432 -14.02 -7.93 -18.40
C ILE A 432 -13.87 -7.95 -16.88
N LYS A 433 -12.68 -8.26 -16.42
CA LYS A 433 -12.27 -8.22 -15.01
C LYS A 433 -11.27 -7.09 -14.81
N ILE A 434 -11.59 -6.15 -13.95
CA ILE A 434 -10.72 -5.01 -13.64
C ILE A 434 -9.63 -5.44 -12.67
N VAL A 435 -8.38 -5.22 -13.08
CA VAL A 435 -7.19 -5.59 -12.32
C VAL A 435 -6.46 -4.34 -11.85
N TRP A 436 -6.34 -4.17 -10.55
CA TRP A 436 -5.46 -3.15 -9.99
C TRP A 436 -4.03 -3.71 -9.91
N GLY A 437 -3.08 -3.01 -10.51
CA GLY A 437 -1.75 -3.51 -10.83
C GLY A 437 -0.58 -2.84 -10.13
N PRO A 438 -0.49 -2.84 -8.78
CA PRO A 438 0.74 -2.40 -8.13
C PRO A 438 1.89 -3.37 -8.42
N ALA A 439 3.13 -2.89 -8.29
CA ALA A 439 4.29 -3.78 -8.21
C ALA A 439 4.28 -4.60 -6.91
N GLY A 440 3.58 -4.14 -5.89
CA GLY A 440 3.56 -4.71 -4.54
C GLY A 440 4.74 -4.24 -3.70
N ASP A 441 5.25 -3.06 -4.01
CA ASP A 441 6.33 -2.43 -3.27
C ASP A 441 5.80 -1.60 -2.09
N ARG A 442 6.70 -0.93 -1.40
CA ARG A 442 6.40 -0.15 -0.21
C ARG A 442 5.32 0.90 -0.48
N GLY A 443 4.30 0.92 0.37
CA GLY A 443 3.22 1.88 0.27
C GLY A 443 2.21 1.63 -0.86
N SER A 444 2.27 0.49 -1.55
CA SER A 444 1.37 0.16 -2.67
C SER A 444 -0.09 0.42 -2.36
N VAL A 445 -0.53 0.07 -1.16
CA VAL A 445 -1.94 0.18 -0.77
C VAL A 445 -2.44 1.63 -0.70
N GLU A 446 -1.56 2.62 -0.67
CA GLU A 446 -1.97 4.02 -0.74
C GLU A 446 -2.79 4.32 -2.00
N TRP A 447 -2.48 3.62 -3.12
CA TRP A 447 -3.17 3.75 -4.41
C TRP A 447 -4.35 2.79 -4.58
N TRP A 448 -4.79 2.11 -3.51
CA TRP A 448 -5.91 1.17 -3.58
C TRP A 448 -7.23 1.87 -3.95
N PRO A 449 -7.83 1.54 -5.13
CA PRO A 449 -9.01 2.25 -5.62
C PRO A 449 -10.34 1.78 -5.01
N GLY A 450 -10.34 0.71 -4.24
CA GLY A 450 -11.53 0.19 -3.59
C GLY A 450 -12.05 -1.12 -4.17
N GLU A 451 -12.75 -1.88 -3.33
CA GLU A 451 -13.25 -3.21 -3.68
C GLU A 451 -14.41 -3.18 -4.68
N ASP A 452 -15.14 -2.08 -4.73
CA ASP A 452 -16.31 -1.90 -5.60
C ASP A 452 -15.96 -1.77 -7.09
N VAL A 453 -14.68 -1.51 -7.41
CA VAL A 453 -14.22 -1.31 -8.79
C VAL A 453 -13.11 -2.28 -9.22
N VAL A 454 -12.60 -3.11 -8.31
CA VAL A 454 -11.49 -4.04 -8.57
C VAL A 454 -11.96 -5.48 -8.40
N ASP A 455 -11.70 -6.32 -9.39
CA ASP A 455 -11.94 -7.76 -9.31
C ASP A 455 -10.71 -8.53 -8.81
N PHE A 456 -9.51 -8.12 -9.23
CA PHE A 456 -8.24 -8.77 -8.88
C PHE A 456 -7.16 -7.75 -8.52
N VAL A 457 -6.31 -8.13 -7.57
CA VAL A 457 -5.05 -7.43 -7.30
C VAL A 457 -3.92 -8.14 -8.03
N SER A 458 -3.15 -7.42 -8.83
CA SER A 458 -1.97 -8.00 -9.46
C SER A 458 -0.69 -7.62 -8.73
N ILE A 459 0.31 -8.49 -8.82
CA ILE A 459 1.68 -8.23 -8.38
C ILE A 459 2.68 -8.71 -9.41
N ALA A 460 3.85 -8.08 -9.42
CA ALA A 460 5.00 -8.48 -10.21
C ALA A 460 6.08 -9.10 -9.31
N ILE A 461 6.67 -10.24 -9.71
CA ILE A 461 7.70 -10.94 -8.92
C ILE A 461 8.87 -11.31 -9.82
N TYR A 462 10.00 -10.66 -9.62
CA TYR A 462 11.21 -10.92 -10.40
C TYR A 462 12.35 -11.34 -9.49
N GLY A 463 12.99 -12.47 -9.85
CA GLY A 463 14.16 -12.98 -9.15
C GLY A 463 15.43 -12.31 -9.65
N LEU A 464 15.89 -11.28 -8.92
CA LEU A 464 17.14 -10.55 -9.17
C LEU A 464 18.10 -10.72 -7.98
N PRO A 465 19.43 -10.71 -8.22
CA PRO A 465 20.40 -10.59 -7.14
C PRO A 465 20.27 -9.20 -6.47
N ASP A 466 20.32 -9.18 -5.15
CA ASP A 466 20.04 -7.98 -4.35
C ASP A 466 21.02 -6.82 -4.65
N LYS A 467 22.32 -7.10 -4.73
CA LYS A 467 23.35 -6.06 -4.97
C LYS A 467 24.32 -6.39 -6.09
N ASN A 468 24.39 -7.65 -6.46
CA ASN A 468 25.29 -8.12 -7.50
C ASN A 468 24.51 -9.00 -8.48
N ILE A 469 24.14 -8.41 -9.59
CA ILE A 469 23.40 -9.06 -10.68
C ILE A 469 24.02 -10.37 -11.14
N ASN A 470 25.32 -10.54 -10.91
CA ASN A 470 26.06 -11.75 -11.32
C ASN A 470 26.13 -12.83 -10.23
N ASP A 471 25.67 -12.55 -9.01
CA ASP A 471 25.68 -13.49 -7.89
C ASP A 471 24.27 -14.05 -7.62
N TYR A 472 23.95 -15.15 -8.29
CA TYR A 472 22.65 -15.82 -8.19
C TYR A 472 22.33 -16.37 -6.79
N ASN A 473 23.34 -16.57 -5.95
CA ASN A 473 23.14 -17.06 -4.58
C ASN A 473 22.58 -15.97 -3.67
N LYS A 474 22.66 -14.72 -4.08
CA LYS A 474 22.10 -13.57 -3.36
C LYS A 474 20.70 -13.17 -3.81
N GLN A 475 20.14 -13.88 -4.79
CA GLN A 475 18.76 -13.67 -5.18
C GLN A 475 17.81 -14.07 -4.07
N GLN A 476 16.76 -13.26 -3.88
CA GLN A 476 15.67 -13.63 -2.97
C GLN A 476 14.85 -14.77 -3.60
N SER A 477 14.36 -15.68 -2.76
CA SER A 477 13.44 -16.72 -3.20
C SER A 477 12.09 -16.09 -3.62
N PHE A 478 11.36 -16.77 -4.49
CA PHE A 478 10.01 -16.37 -4.84
C PHE A 478 9.12 -16.23 -3.60
N THR A 479 9.21 -17.22 -2.69
CA THR A 479 8.48 -17.22 -1.41
C THR A 479 8.72 -15.93 -0.62
N SER A 480 9.98 -15.53 -0.46
CA SER A 480 10.32 -14.32 0.31
C SER A 480 9.75 -13.06 -0.33
N ILE A 481 9.88 -12.91 -1.65
CA ILE A 481 9.34 -11.76 -2.38
C ILE A 481 7.81 -11.75 -2.30
N PHE A 482 7.16 -12.89 -2.55
CA PHE A 482 5.71 -13.02 -2.51
C PHE A 482 5.17 -12.67 -1.12
N GLN A 483 5.71 -13.23 -0.06
CA GLN A 483 5.24 -13.00 1.31
C GLN A 483 5.33 -11.52 1.69
N ASN A 484 6.41 -10.84 1.31
CA ASN A 484 6.55 -9.39 1.56
C ASN A 484 5.48 -8.58 0.81
N LYS A 485 5.28 -8.87 -0.49
CA LYS A 485 4.28 -8.18 -1.31
C LYS A 485 2.85 -8.50 -0.85
N PHE A 486 2.57 -9.75 -0.54
CA PHE A 486 1.28 -10.20 -0.01
C PHE A 486 0.95 -9.51 1.32
N HIS A 487 1.92 -9.41 2.23
CA HIS A 487 1.76 -8.68 3.49
C HIS A 487 1.42 -7.20 3.27
N ARG A 488 2.08 -6.53 2.32
CA ARG A 488 1.81 -5.13 1.98
C ARG A 488 0.40 -4.92 1.45
N LEU A 489 -0.08 -5.86 0.66
CA LEU A 489 -1.38 -5.78 -0.02
C LEU A 489 -2.54 -6.38 0.79
N ARG A 490 -2.32 -6.82 2.04
CA ARG A 490 -3.33 -7.49 2.87
C ARG A 490 -4.59 -6.67 3.14
N PHE A 491 -4.53 -5.35 2.90
CA PHE A 491 -5.68 -4.46 3.01
C PHE A 491 -6.56 -4.41 1.77
N ALA A 492 -6.12 -4.99 0.66
CA ALA A 492 -6.91 -5.11 -0.55
C ALA A 492 -7.50 -6.53 -0.60
N HIS A 493 -8.76 -6.68 -0.13
CA HIS A 493 -9.42 -7.99 0.02
C HIS A 493 -9.93 -8.53 -1.32
N ARG A 494 -9.02 -8.72 -2.28
CA ARG A 494 -9.32 -9.31 -3.59
C ARG A 494 -8.38 -10.47 -3.90
N PRO A 495 -8.81 -11.43 -4.71
CA PRO A 495 -7.94 -12.50 -5.18
C PRO A 495 -6.73 -11.93 -5.91
N ILE A 496 -5.60 -12.63 -5.79
CA ILE A 496 -4.33 -12.22 -6.37
C ILE A 496 -4.14 -12.86 -7.74
N PHE A 497 -3.71 -12.06 -8.68
CA PHE A 497 -3.20 -12.51 -9.96
C PHE A 497 -1.72 -12.10 -10.07
N ILE A 498 -0.80 -13.05 -10.12
CA ILE A 498 0.61 -12.76 -10.38
C ILE A 498 0.75 -12.54 -11.89
N THR A 499 0.47 -11.31 -12.35
CA THR A 499 0.41 -10.99 -13.78
C THR A 499 1.78 -10.96 -14.45
N GLU A 500 2.83 -10.87 -13.65
CA GLU A 500 4.20 -10.89 -14.13
C GLU A 500 5.12 -11.58 -13.14
N PHE A 501 5.84 -12.60 -13.58
CA PHE A 501 6.96 -13.11 -12.82
C PHE A 501 8.02 -13.73 -13.73
N GLY A 502 9.26 -13.67 -13.28
CA GLY A 502 10.39 -14.22 -14.01
C GLY A 502 11.64 -14.31 -13.15
N VAL A 503 12.62 -15.09 -13.60
CA VAL A 503 13.90 -15.24 -12.92
C VAL A 503 15.06 -15.19 -13.91
N LYS A 504 16.10 -14.43 -13.58
CA LYS A 504 17.38 -14.41 -14.31
C LYS A 504 18.34 -15.45 -13.73
N GLY A 505 19.10 -16.12 -14.55
CA GLY A 505 20.15 -17.05 -14.11
C GLY A 505 20.34 -18.23 -15.07
N PRO A 506 21.28 -19.14 -14.78
CA PRO A 506 21.42 -20.40 -15.50
C PRO A 506 20.19 -21.30 -15.27
N GLU A 507 19.99 -22.26 -16.15
CA GLU A 507 18.75 -23.03 -16.22
C GLU A 507 18.47 -23.87 -14.96
N ASP A 508 19.50 -24.45 -14.37
CA ASP A 508 19.40 -25.20 -13.09
C ASP A 508 18.95 -24.30 -11.94
N TYR A 509 19.47 -23.08 -11.89
CA TYR A 509 19.05 -22.08 -10.91
C TYR A 509 17.59 -21.66 -11.14
N LYS A 510 17.20 -21.38 -12.39
CA LYS A 510 15.82 -21.06 -12.74
C LYS A 510 14.85 -22.16 -12.31
N MET A 511 15.22 -23.43 -12.54
CA MET A 511 14.42 -24.58 -12.12
C MET A 511 14.22 -24.61 -10.60
N LYS A 512 15.28 -24.37 -9.82
CA LYS A 512 15.20 -24.34 -8.35
C LYS A 512 14.28 -23.22 -7.87
N TRP A 513 14.41 -22.02 -8.46
CA TRP A 513 13.59 -20.87 -8.11
C TRP A 513 12.12 -21.06 -8.51
N LEU A 514 11.86 -21.67 -9.68
CA LEU A 514 10.51 -22.00 -10.15
C LEU A 514 9.86 -23.09 -9.31
N LYS A 515 10.63 -24.03 -8.75
CA LYS A 515 10.13 -25.01 -7.77
C LYS A 515 9.63 -24.30 -6.50
N ASP A 516 10.42 -23.38 -5.93
CA ASP A 516 10.00 -22.56 -4.80
C ASP A 516 8.75 -21.73 -5.12
N ALA A 517 8.66 -21.21 -6.36
CA ALA A 517 7.47 -20.52 -6.84
C ALA A 517 6.24 -21.44 -6.87
N ALA A 518 6.36 -22.64 -7.43
CA ALA A 518 5.25 -23.60 -7.48
C ALA A 518 4.77 -24.01 -6.08
N GLU A 519 5.69 -24.31 -5.16
CA GLU A 519 5.38 -24.63 -3.77
C GLU A 519 4.63 -23.48 -3.09
N THR A 520 5.04 -22.23 -3.31
CA THR A 520 4.37 -21.05 -2.77
C THR A 520 2.99 -20.84 -3.38
N ILE A 521 2.86 -20.90 -4.70
CA ILE A 521 1.59 -20.75 -5.40
C ILE A 521 0.58 -21.78 -4.93
N ASN A 522 1.02 -23.03 -4.72
CA ASN A 522 0.18 -24.10 -4.23
C ASN A 522 -0.29 -23.86 -2.78
N LYS A 523 0.55 -23.25 -1.96
CA LYS A 523 0.26 -22.96 -0.54
C LYS A 523 -0.76 -21.85 -0.34
N TYR A 524 -0.85 -20.88 -1.26
CA TYR A 524 -1.69 -19.68 -1.12
C TYR A 524 -2.91 -19.74 -2.05
N PRO A 525 -4.10 -20.15 -1.55
CA PRO A 525 -5.32 -20.27 -2.35
C PRO A 525 -5.86 -18.93 -2.85
N GLU A 526 -5.37 -17.82 -2.31
CA GLU A 526 -5.68 -16.47 -2.76
C GLU A 526 -5.14 -16.19 -4.17
N ILE A 527 -4.08 -16.90 -4.60
CA ILE A 527 -3.52 -16.78 -5.94
C ILE A 527 -4.44 -17.52 -6.91
N LYS A 528 -5.09 -16.79 -7.81
CA LYS A 528 -6.02 -17.34 -8.81
C LYS A 528 -5.39 -17.53 -10.18
N GLY A 529 -4.32 -16.81 -10.45
CA GLY A 529 -3.61 -16.91 -11.73
C GLY A 529 -2.16 -16.48 -11.64
N VAL A 530 -1.37 -17.00 -12.55
CA VAL A 530 0.05 -16.67 -12.69
C VAL A 530 0.40 -16.52 -14.17
N CYS A 531 1.22 -15.52 -14.51
CA CYS A 531 1.64 -15.26 -15.87
C CYS A 531 3.18 -15.10 -15.93
N TYR A 532 3.85 -16.05 -16.58
CA TYR A 532 5.30 -16.01 -16.73
C TYR A 532 5.72 -15.02 -17.80
N PHE A 533 6.68 -14.15 -17.48
CA PHE A 533 7.25 -13.16 -18.41
C PHE A 533 8.42 -13.78 -19.18
N ASN A 534 8.14 -14.31 -20.39
CA ASN A 534 9.11 -15.03 -21.22
C ASN A 534 9.79 -14.13 -22.26
N PHE A 535 10.44 -13.07 -21.79
CA PHE A 535 11.13 -12.14 -22.66
C PHE A 535 12.25 -11.39 -21.93
N ALA A 536 13.16 -10.75 -22.68
CA ALA A 536 14.10 -9.81 -22.11
C ALA A 536 13.39 -8.49 -21.77
N ASP A 537 13.81 -7.86 -20.69
CA ASP A 537 13.27 -6.55 -20.30
C ASP A 537 13.72 -5.46 -21.28
N THR A 538 13.14 -4.27 -21.15
CA THR A 538 13.46 -3.13 -21.99
C THR A 538 14.77 -2.47 -21.50
N PRO A 539 15.82 -2.32 -22.34
CA PRO A 539 17.09 -1.75 -21.91
C PRO A 539 16.96 -0.38 -21.22
N LYS A 540 16.04 0.46 -21.69
CA LYS A 540 15.77 1.79 -21.10
C LYS A 540 15.34 1.74 -19.63
N ALA A 541 14.78 0.62 -19.16
CA ALA A 541 14.36 0.45 -17.79
C ALA A 541 15.52 0.26 -16.81
N TRP A 542 16.68 -0.20 -17.33
CA TRP A 542 17.83 -0.62 -16.53
C TRP A 542 19.01 0.37 -16.59
N GLY A 543 18.90 1.45 -17.40
CA GLY A 543 19.95 2.44 -17.52
C GLY A 543 21.28 1.83 -17.96
N ASN A 544 22.30 1.93 -17.12
CA ASN A 544 23.63 1.34 -17.36
C ASN A 544 23.76 -0.11 -16.87
N ALA A 545 22.73 -0.67 -16.21
CA ALA A 545 22.76 -2.05 -15.77
C ALA A 545 22.44 -3.00 -16.92
N GLU A 546 22.95 -4.23 -16.82
CA GLU A 546 22.64 -5.28 -17.79
C GLU A 546 21.15 -5.58 -17.79
N THR A 547 20.53 -5.51 -18.96
CA THR A 547 19.11 -5.84 -19.13
C THR A 547 18.87 -7.32 -18.84
N PRO A 548 18.01 -7.67 -17.87
CA PRO A 548 17.72 -9.06 -17.59
C PRO A 548 16.92 -9.73 -18.70
N ASP A 549 17.30 -10.95 -19.03
CA ASP A 549 16.51 -11.86 -19.86
C ASP A 549 15.85 -12.91 -18.96
N TRP A 550 14.53 -12.85 -18.89
CA TRP A 550 13.68 -13.73 -18.10
C TRP A 550 13.27 -15.00 -18.86
N SER A 551 13.72 -15.17 -20.11
CA SER A 551 13.31 -16.29 -20.96
C SER A 551 13.69 -17.64 -20.35
N ILE A 552 12.78 -18.61 -20.52
CA ILE A 552 13.00 -20.03 -20.16
C ILE A 552 12.70 -20.94 -21.34
N THR A 553 13.19 -22.16 -21.26
CA THR A 553 12.94 -23.16 -22.30
C THR A 553 11.52 -23.75 -22.16
N PRO A 554 10.95 -24.31 -23.24
CA PRO A 554 9.70 -25.08 -23.14
C PRO A 554 9.76 -26.23 -22.15
N LEU A 555 10.93 -26.85 -22.01
CA LEU A 555 11.13 -27.94 -21.03
C LEU A 555 11.07 -27.44 -19.59
N THR A 556 11.73 -26.32 -19.29
CA THR A 556 11.71 -25.67 -17.99
C THR A 556 10.30 -25.23 -17.62
N PHE A 557 9.56 -24.61 -18.57
CA PHE A 557 8.18 -24.22 -18.35
C PHE A 557 7.27 -25.44 -18.08
N LYS A 558 7.40 -26.51 -18.87
CA LYS A 558 6.66 -27.77 -18.66
C LYS A 558 6.93 -28.37 -17.28
N SER A 559 8.19 -28.40 -16.85
CA SER A 559 8.56 -28.90 -15.52
C SER A 559 7.96 -28.04 -14.41
N PHE A 560 7.97 -26.71 -14.55
CA PHE A 560 7.34 -25.79 -13.62
C PHE A 560 5.82 -26.01 -13.52
N THR A 561 5.13 -26.09 -14.66
CA THR A 561 3.66 -26.25 -14.68
C THR A 561 3.21 -27.62 -14.17
N ALA A 562 4.02 -28.65 -14.33
CA ALA A 562 3.77 -29.95 -13.73
C ALA A 562 3.71 -29.86 -12.19
N LEU A 563 4.60 -29.10 -11.56
CA LEU A 563 4.61 -28.89 -10.11
C LEU A 563 3.39 -28.12 -9.59
N LEU A 564 2.71 -27.32 -10.44
CA LEU A 564 1.49 -26.63 -10.07
C LEU A 564 0.27 -27.58 -10.01
N ASN A 565 0.32 -28.69 -10.70
CA ASN A 565 -0.79 -29.64 -10.80
C ASN A 565 -0.69 -30.82 -9.81
N ASP A 566 0.49 -31.03 -9.19
CA ASP A 566 0.74 -32.10 -8.23
C ASP A 566 0.17 -31.88 -6.82
N LEU A 567 -0.88 -31.02 -6.72
CA LEU A 567 -1.58 -30.89 -5.45
C LEU A 567 -2.29 -32.19 -5.07
N PRO A 568 -2.11 -32.71 -3.84
CA PRO A 568 -2.98 -33.74 -3.34
C PRO A 568 -4.41 -33.20 -3.40
N LYS A 569 -5.26 -33.86 -4.21
CA LYS A 569 -6.70 -33.65 -4.14
C LYS A 569 -7.10 -33.95 -2.70
N THR A 570 -7.21 -32.94 -1.88
CA THR A 570 -7.75 -33.10 -0.53
C THR A 570 -9.16 -33.61 -0.71
N ASN A 571 -9.34 -34.90 -0.43
CA ASN A 571 -10.64 -35.52 -0.32
C ASN A 571 -11.46 -34.64 0.61
N ALA A 572 -12.52 -34.02 0.07
CA ALA A 572 -13.56 -33.40 0.87
C ALA A 572 -14.11 -34.49 1.78
N GLN A 573 -13.84 -34.40 3.07
CA GLN A 573 -14.63 -34.99 4.13
C GLN A 573 -15.45 -33.93 4.81
#